data_1c952d871e800e398104938e9351f753
#
_entry.id   1c952d871e800e398104938e9351f753
#
_cell.length_a   1.000
_cell.length_b   1.000
_cell.length_c   1.000
_cell.angle_alpha   90.00
_cell.angle_beta   90.00
_cell.angle_gamma   90.00
#
_symmetry.space_group_name_H-M   'P 1'
#
loop_
_entity.id
_entity.type
_entity.pdbx_description
1 polymer ?
#
loop_
_entity_poly.entity_id
_entity_poly.type
_entity_poly.pdbx_seq_one_letter_code
_entity_poly.pdbx_strand_id
1 'polypeptide(L)'
;MDLLLRMPPSPPPYGTIKKYPSLCWILRNRPPVDATMMFTLMNSRSIKPVLEIRLPNSIQTEKNETCDCVNLKDYDILLEPDIQYRWSISIARNPESRSRDVVVSGLIERCSEESCLTGEMSSRSDRDFVRALALRGFWYESISCLCDLIKSSPKDKTLRRMLDNLMWQAGLTLDPN
;
A
#
# COMPACT_ATOMS: atom_id res chain seq x y z
N MET A 1 17.42 10.16 11.71
CA MET A 1 15.95 10.29 11.58
C MET A 1 15.57 9.35 10.44
N ASP A 2 15.21 8.12 10.81
CA ASP A 2 14.97 7.07 9.84
C ASP A 2 13.53 7.14 9.38
N LEU A 3 13.37 7.52 8.12
CA LEU A 3 12.09 7.50 7.45
C LEU A 3 11.83 6.05 7.04
N LEU A 4 10.99 5.33 7.78
CA LEU A 4 10.65 3.96 7.47
C LEU A 4 9.34 3.97 6.68
N LEU A 5 9.44 3.78 5.39
CA LEU A 5 8.31 3.57 4.50
C LEU A 5 8.20 2.08 4.21
N ARG A 6 7.02 1.51 4.43
CA ARG A 6 6.77 0.08 4.28
C ARG A 6 5.76 -0.16 3.19
N MET A 7 6.10 -1.11 2.35
CA MET A 7 5.28 -1.56 1.23
C MET A 7 5.32 -3.08 1.13
N PRO A 8 4.35 -3.71 0.45
CA PRO A 8 4.41 -5.15 0.21
C PRO A 8 5.73 -5.53 -0.46
N PRO A 9 6.31 -6.69 -0.10
CA PRO A 9 7.58 -7.13 -0.64
C PRO A 9 7.52 -7.39 -2.15
N SER A 10 8.66 -7.28 -2.81
CA SER A 10 8.87 -7.80 -4.16
C SER A 10 9.76 -9.03 -4.06
N PRO A 11 9.62 -10.01 -4.92
CA PRO A 11 8.52 -10.65 -5.62
C PRO A 11 7.92 -11.81 -4.82
N PRO A 12 6.74 -12.33 -5.15
CA PRO A 12 6.05 -12.25 -6.44
C PRO A 12 5.09 -11.06 -6.49
N PRO A 13 4.56 -10.69 -7.68
CA PRO A 13 3.53 -9.70 -7.76
C PRO A 13 2.34 -10.16 -6.95
N TYR A 14 1.91 -9.33 -5.97
CA TYR A 14 0.73 -9.64 -5.20
C TYR A 14 -0.49 -9.40 -6.05
N GLY A 15 -1.35 -10.43 -6.13
CA GLY A 15 -2.57 -10.38 -6.89
C GLY A 15 -3.60 -9.43 -6.28
N THR A 16 -4.41 -8.83 -7.13
CA THR A 16 -5.64 -8.13 -6.76
C THR A 16 -6.79 -8.62 -7.64
N ILE A 17 -7.96 -8.75 -7.04
CA ILE A 17 -9.21 -9.03 -7.78
C ILE A 17 -9.93 -7.72 -8.17
N LYS A 18 -9.55 -6.61 -7.57
CA LYS A 18 -10.19 -5.33 -7.80
C LYS A 18 -9.72 -4.68 -9.09
N LYS A 19 -10.68 -4.14 -9.85
CA LYS A 19 -10.41 -3.29 -11.01
C LYS A 19 -9.71 -1.98 -10.59
N TYR A 20 -10.10 -1.45 -9.45
CA TYR A 20 -9.61 -0.22 -8.84
C TYR A 20 -9.11 -0.52 -7.42
N PRO A 21 -7.91 -1.08 -7.26
CA PRO A 21 -7.38 -1.34 -5.92
C PRO A 21 -6.96 -0.06 -5.21
N SER A 22 -6.89 -0.13 -3.89
CA SER A 22 -6.22 0.87 -3.07
C SER A 22 -4.78 0.42 -2.83
N LEU A 23 -3.83 1.27 -3.14
CA LEU A 23 -2.41 1.05 -2.94
C LEU A 23 -2.00 1.78 -1.67
N CYS A 24 -1.74 1.01 -0.61
CA CYS A 24 -1.50 1.54 0.72
C CYS A 24 -0.04 1.38 1.14
N TRP A 25 0.45 2.35 1.91
CA TRP A 25 1.76 2.32 2.53
C TRP A 25 1.67 2.78 3.99
N ILE A 26 2.69 2.42 4.75
CA ILE A 26 2.82 2.84 6.14
C ILE A 26 4.03 3.74 6.27
N LEU A 27 3.79 4.91 6.83
CA LEU A 27 4.81 5.89 7.12
C LEU A 27 5.03 5.97 8.63
N ARG A 28 6.20 5.60 9.10
CA ARG A 28 6.49 5.55 10.54
C ARG A 28 6.87 6.91 11.11
N ASN A 29 7.64 7.67 10.36
CA ASN A 29 8.04 9.02 10.75
C ASN A 29 7.58 10.00 9.69
N ARG A 30 7.19 11.19 10.13
CA ARG A 30 6.77 12.23 9.20
C ARG A 30 7.95 12.72 8.37
N PRO A 31 7.75 12.88 7.06
CA PRO A 31 8.71 13.61 6.27
C PRO A 31 8.75 15.07 6.74
N PRO A 32 9.88 15.77 6.53
CA PRO A 32 9.97 17.21 6.75
C PRO A 32 8.83 17.96 6.05
N VAL A 33 8.42 19.08 6.61
CA VAL A 33 7.29 19.89 6.08
C VAL A 33 7.54 20.36 4.64
N ASP A 34 8.79 20.57 4.29
CA ASP A 34 9.27 20.98 2.98
C ASP A 34 9.50 19.80 2.01
N ALA A 35 9.39 18.56 2.49
CA ALA A 35 9.55 17.38 1.63
C ALA A 35 8.41 17.25 0.62
N THR A 36 8.76 16.87 -0.59
CA THR A 36 7.79 16.53 -1.62
C THR A 36 7.60 15.02 -1.67
N MET A 37 6.36 14.58 -1.54
CA MET A 37 5.99 13.18 -1.71
C MET A 37 5.32 12.99 -3.08
N MET A 38 5.79 12.00 -3.84
CA MET A 38 5.23 11.65 -5.14
C MET A 38 4.81 10.19 -5.15
N PHE A 39 3.64 9.93 -5.67
CA PHE A 39 3.19 8.59 -6.04
C PHE A 39 3.31 8.42 -7.54
N THR A 40 3.84 7.29 -7.98
CA THR A 40 3.98 6.95 -9.40
C THR A 40 3.48 5.52 -9.63
N LEU A 41 2.67 5.33 -10.66
CA LEU A 41 2.23 4.01 -11.14
C LEU A 41 2.73 3.82 -12.58
N MET A 42 3.48 2.74 -12.79
CA MET A 42 4.03 2.35 -14.09
C MET A 42 3.38 1.05 -14.57
N ASN A 43 3.06 0.99 -15.83
CA ASN A 43 2.69 -0.25 -16.51
C ASN A 43 3.97 -0.90 -17.06
N SER A 44 4.11 -2.23 -16.93
CA SER A 44 5.28 -2.97 -17.45
C SER A 44 5.48 -2.86 -18.97
N ARG A 45 4.43 -2.47 -19.70
CA ARG A 45 4.44 -2.32 -21.17
C ARG A 45 4.66 -0.86 -21.63
N SER A 46 4.82 0.08 -20.70
CA SER A 46 4.91 1.51 -21.00
C SER A 46 6.13 2.16 -20.35
N ILE A 47 6.75 3.08 -21.06
CA ILE A 47 7.83 3.91 -20.50
C ILE A 47 7.24 5.10 -19.72
N LYS A 48 6.03 5.52 -20.07
CA LYS A 48 5.37 6.65 -19.41
C LYS A 48 4.57 6.17 -18.20
N PRO A 49 4.57 6.93 -17.09
CA PRO A 49 3.70 6.64 -15.97
C PRO A 49 2.22 6.60 -16.39
N VAL A 50 1.48 5.65 -15.84
CA VAL A 50 0.02 5.59 -15.95
C VAL A 50 -0.61 6.66 -15.04
N LEU A 51 0.03 6.89 -13.88
CA LEU A 51 -0.36 7.91 -12.92
C LEU A 51 0.88 8.46 -12.24
N GLU A 52 0.97 9.77 -12.14
CA GLU A 52 1.96 10.48 -11.33
C GLU A 52 1.29 11.62 -10.61
N ILE A 53 1.31 11.59 -9.27
CA ILE A 53 0.64 12.59 -8.45
C ILE A 53 1.51 13.02 -7.28
N ARG A 54 1.41 14.29 -6.92
CA ARG A 54 1.96 14.80 -5.68
C ARG A 54 1.01 14.47 -4.54
N LEU A 55 1.54 13.80 -3.52
CA LEU A 55 0.77 13.50 -2.32
C LEU A 55 0.79 14.69 -1.36
N PRO A 56 -0.34 14.94 -0.67
CA PRO A 56 -0.35 15.95 0.38
C PRO A 56 0.59 15.50 1.51
N ASN A 57 1.44 16.39 1.96
CA ASN A 57 2.19 16.20 3.19
C ASN A 57 1.22 16.46 4.35
N SER A 58 0.43 15.42 4.73
CA SER A 58 -0.64 15.56 5.70
C SER A 58 -0.09 15.84 7.10
N ILE A 59 -0.29 17.07 7.53
CA ILE A 59 0.21 17.65 8.79
C ILE A 59 -0.55 17.14 10.04
N GLN A 60 -1.58 16.28 9.89
CA GLN A 60 -2.67 16.20 10.88
C GLN A 60 -2.70 15.01 11.83
N THR A 61 -1.66 14.29 12.11
CA THR A 61 -1.74 13.36 13.24
C THR A 61 -0.48 13.39 14.09
N GLU A 62 -0.67 13.58 15.40
CA GLU A 62 0.38 13.44 16.42
C GLU A 62 0.89 11.99 16.58
N LYS A 63 0.42 11.08 15.74
CA LYS A 63 0.79 9.65 15.78
C LYS A 63 2.01 9.40 14.93
N ASN A 64 2.93 8.65 15.48
CA ASN A 64 4.21 8.30 14.85
C ASN A 64 4.08 7.33 13.65
N GLU A 65 2.89 6.80 13.37
CA GLU A 65 2.65 5.84 12.30
C GLU A 65 1.30 6.12 11.62
N THR A 66 1.34 6.33 10.29
CA THR A 66 0.15 6.56 9.48
C THR A 66 0.06 5.50 8.39
N CYS A 67 -1.15 5.04 8.12
CA CYS A 67 -1.48 4.24 6.95
C CYS A 67 -2.20 5.12 5.94
N ASP A 68 -1.55 5.39 4.83
CA ASP A 68 -2.08 6.20 3.75
C ASP A 68 -2.27 5.35 2.50
N CYS A 69 -3.25 5.69 1.66
CA CYS A 69 -3.58 4.93 0.47
C CYS A 69 -3.91 5.88 -0.69
N VAL A 70 -3.54 5.46 -1.89
CA VAL A 70 -4.07 5.98 -3.14
C VAL A 70 -5.10 4.98 -3.66
N ASN A 71 -6.34 5.41 -3.79
CA ASN A 71 -7.39 4.63 -4.44
C ASN A 71 -7.38 4.94 -5.93
N LEU A 72 -7.12 3.96 -6.76
CA LEU A 72 -7.04 4.16 -8.21
C LEU A 72 -8.37 4.58 -8.84
N LYS A 73 -9.49 4.34 -8.14
CA LYS A 73 -10.81 4.81 -8.57
C LYS A 73 -10.92 6.34 -8.59
N ASP A 74 -10.24 7.02 -7.66
CA ASP A 74 -10.29 8.48 -7.55
C ASP A 74 -9.63 9.18 -8.76
N TYR A 75 -8.82 8.42 -9.52
CA TYR A 75 -8.12 8.87 -10.73
C TYR A 75 -8.62 8.19 -12.00
N ASP A 76 -9.69 7.39 -11.90
CA ASP A 76 -10.25 6.59 -12.99
C ASP A 76 -9.21 5.65 -13.67
N ILE A 77 -8.27 5.15 -12.89
CA ILE A 77 -7.22 4.24 -13.36
C ILE A 77 -7.63 2.80 -13.09
N LEU A 78 -7.97 2.09 -14.16
CA LEU A 78 -8.34 0.69 -14.15
C LEU A 78 -7.08 -0.16 -14.41
N LEU A 79 -6.79 -1.13 -13.53
CA LEU A 79 -5.76 -2.11 -13.83
C LEU A 79 -6.28 -3.15 -14.83
N GLU A 80 -5.54 -3.33 -15.92
CA GLU A 80 -5.83 -4.39 -16.88
C GLU A 80 -5.43 -5.75 -16.28
N PRO A 81 -6.19 -6.84 -16.57
CA PRO A 81 -5.83 -8.18 -16.11
C PRO A 81 -4.48 -8.63 -16.70
N ASP A 82 -3.77 -9.43 -15.94
CA ASP A 82 -2.53 -10.10 -16.38
C ASP A 82 -1.44 -9.13 -16.88
N ILE A 83 -1.51 -7.89 -16.39
CA ILE A 83 -0.48 -6.87 -16.57
C ILE A 83 0.10 -6.53 -15.21
N GLN A 84 1.43 -6.61 -15.14
CA GLN A 84 2.17 -6.19 -13.97
C GLN A 84 2.34 -4.67 -13.97
N TYR A 85 2.03 -4.07 -12.85
CA TYR A 85 2.26 -2.65 -12.57
C TYR A 85 3.28 -2.53 -11.45
N ARG A 86 4.13 -1.52 -11.57
CA ARG A 86 5.01 -1.08 -10.48
C ARG A 86 4.51 0.25 -9.96
N TRP A 87 4.28 0.33 -8.69
CA TRP A 87 3.99 1.59 -8.04
C TRP A 87 5.10 1.98 -7.08
N SER A 88 5.29 3.26 -6.85
CA SER A 88 6.34 3.75 -5.96
C SER A 88 5.90 5.02 -5.24
N ILE A 89 6.44 5.18 -4.03
CA ILE A 89 6.43 6.44 -3.29
C ILE A 89 7.85 6.95 -3.25
N SER A 90 8.05 8.19 -3.67
CA SER A 90 9.31 8.90 -3.50
C SER A 90 9.13 10.09 -2.55
N ILE A 91 10.10 10.30 -1.67
CA ILE A 91 10.13 11.42 -0.73
C ILE A 91 11.44 12.17 -0.98
N ALA A 92 11.31 13.34 -1.60
CA ALA A 92 12.40 14.25 -1.87
C ALA A 92 12.47 15.32 -0.78
N ARG A 93 13.63 15.41 -0.11
CA ARG A 93 13.90 16.41 0.92
C ARG A 93 14.45 17.70 0.35
N ASN A 94 15.18 17.61 -0.75
CA ASN A 94 15.76 18.76 -1.43
C ASN A 94 15.64 18.55 -2.93
N PRO A 95 14.97 19.44 -3.68
CA PRO A 95 14.84 19.34 -5.13
C PRO A 95 16.17 19.34 -5.88
N GLU A 96 17.21 19.93 -5.27
CA GLU A 96 18.56 20.05 -5.87
C GLU A 96 19.46 18.83 -5.61
N SER A 97 19.09 17.94 -4.69
CA SER A 97 19.90 16.78 -4.31
C SER A 97 19.07 15.51 -4.24
N ARG A 98 18.76 14.94 -5.39
CA ARG A 98 17.98 13.69 -5.52
C ARG A 98 18.69 12.44 -4.99
N SER A 99 19.99 12.50 -4.72
CA SER A 99 20.75 11.37 -4.16
C SER A 99 20.33 10.97 -2.75
N ARG A 100 19.51 11.78 -2.07
CA ARG A 100 18.98 11.53 -0.73
C ARG A 100 17.48 11.24 -0.72
N ASP A 101 16.89 11.05 -1.89
CA ASP A 101 15.49 10.69 -1.99
C ASP A 101 15.26 9.28 -1.43
N VAL A 102 14.25 9.13 -0.62
CA VAL A 102 13.77 7.82 -0.18
C VAL A 102 12.75 7.35 -1.20
N VAL A 103 13.01 6.22 -1.84
CA VAL A 103 12.10 5.62 -2.81
C VAL A 103 11.81 4.19 -2.38
N VAL A 104 10.54 3.86 -2.30
CA VAL A 104 10.10 2.48 -2.15
C VAL A 104 9.13 2.14 -3.26
N SER A 105 9.08 0.87 -3.64
CA SER A 105 8.23 0.40 -4.73
C SER A 105 7.64 -0.97 -4.44
N GLY A 106 6.46 -1.22 -4.96
CA GLY A 106 5.79 -2.52 -4.94
C GLY A 106 5.31 -2.92 -6.33
N LEU A 107 5.01 -4.21 -6.48
CA LEU A 107 4.43 -4.77 -7.69
C LEU A 107 2.99 -5.20 -7.42
N ILE A 108 2.11 -4.95 -8.35
CA ILE A 108 0.72 -5.39 -8.32
C ILE A 108 0.31 -5.90 -9.70
N GLU A 109 -0.47 -6.97 -9.69
CA GLU A 109 -1.05 -7.56 -10.90
C GLU A 109 -2.51 -7.89 -10.62
N ARG A 110 -3.39 -7.49 -11.53
CA ARG A 110 -4.79 -7.86 -11.42
C ARG A 110 -4.98 -9.25 -12.02
N CYS A 111 -5.50 -10.18 -11.20
CA CYS A 111 -5.86 -11.51 -11.69
C CYS A 111 -7.01 -11.44 -12.69
N SER A 112 -6.97 -12.26 -13.73
CA SER A 112 -8.16 -12.55 -14.53
C SER A 112 -9.22 -13.27 -13.68
N GLU A 113 -10.51 -13.07 -13.97
CA GLU A 113 -11.62 -13.65 -13.20
C GLU A 113 -11.56 -15.17 -13.13
N GLU A 114 -11.00 -15.81 -14.15
CA GLU A 114 -10.84 -17.29 -14.24
C GLU A 114 -9.79 -17.84 -13.27
N SER A 115 -8.75 -17.07 -12.97
CA SER A 115 -7.64 -17.49 -12.08
C SER A 115 -7.90 -17.22 -10.60
N CYS A 116 -8.87 -16.38 -10.31
CA CYS A 116 -9.19 -15.93 -8.94
C CYS A 116 -10.57 -16.46 -8.48
N LEU A 117 -10.76 -17.77 -8.46
CA LEU A 117 -11.98 -18.38 -7.89
C LEU A 117 -12.12 -18.03 -6.42
N THR A 118 -12.86 -16.99 -6.18
CA THR A 118 -13.26 -16.54 -4.85
C THR A 118 -14.49 -17.33 -4.43
N GLY A 119 -14.29 -18.43 -3.71
CA GLY A 119 -15.39 -19.03 -2.95
C GLY A 119 -16.02 -17.99 -2.01
N GLU A 120 -17.27 -18.20 -1.65
CA GLU A 120 -18.10 -17.32 -0.82
C GLU A 120 -17.35 -16.63 0.31
N MET A 121 -17.18 -15.30 0.20
CA MET A 121 -16.54 -14.45 1.21
C MET A 121 -17.52 -13.55 1.96
N SER A 122 -18.86 -13.80 1.83
CA SER A 122 -19.87 -12.79 2.10
C SER A 122 -20.49 -12.75 3.51
N SER A 123 -19.97 -13.47 4.52
CA SER A 123 -20.58 -13.44 5.85
C SER A 123 -19.63 -13.58 7.04
N ARG A 124 -18.44 -13.01 6.94
CA ARG A 124 -17.46 -13.07 8.02
C ARG A 124 -17.32 -11.71 8.71
N SER A 125 -16.90 -11.73 10.00
CA SER A 125 -16.48 -10.50 10.65
C SER A 125 -15.39 -9.81 9.84
N ASP A 126 -15.28 -8.49 9.91
CA ASP A 126 -14.28 -7.72 9.16
C ASP A 126 -12.85 -8.24 9.36
N ARG A 127 -12.54 -8.74 10.58
CA ARG A 127 -11.23 -9.32 10.89
C ARG A 127 -11.02 -10.68 10.23
N ASP A 128 -12.04 -11.53 10.20
CA ASP A 128 -11.97 -12.84 9.53
C ASP A 128 -11.90 -12.68 8.01
N PHE A 129 -12.55 -11.64 7.49
CA PHE A 129 -12.45 -11.26 6.09
C PHE A 129 -11.01 -10.88 5.72
N VAL A 130 -10.36 -10.01 6.50
CA VAL A 130 -8.96 -9.64 6.30
C VAL A 130 -8.05 -10.86 6.30
N ARG A 131 -8.23 -11.79 7.26
CA ARG A 131 -7.45 -13.03 7.32
C ARG A 131 -7.67 -13.90 6.08
N ALA A 132 -8.91 -14.04 5.64
CA ALA A 132 -9.24 -14.83 4.45
C ALA A 132 -8.59 -14.26 3.18
N LEU A 133 -8.56 -12.94 3.04
CA LEU A 133 -7.85 -12.25 1.95
C LEU A 133 -6.35 -12.52 2.00
N ALA A 134 -5.74 -12.36 3.17
CA ALA A 134 -4.31 -12.59 3.36
C ALA A 134 -3.89 -14.03 3.03
N LEU A 135 -4.66 -15.02 3.51
CA LEU A 135 -4.41 -16.44 3.24
C LEU A 135 -4.52 -16.81 1.75
N ARG A 136 -5.27 -16.05 0.98
CA ARG A 136 -5.42 -16.22 -0.47
C ARG A 136 -4.41 -15.40 -1.28
N GLY A 137 -3.51 -14.67 -0.62
CA GLY A 137 -2.51 -13.85 -1.28
C GLY A 137 -3.02 -12.49 -1.78
N PHE A 138 -4.26 -12.10 -1.43
CA PHE A 138 -4.82 -10.78 -1.75
C PHE A 138 -4.32 -9.74 -0.73
N TRP A 139 -3.03 -9.47 -0.84
CA TRP A 139 -2.32 -8.60 0.09
C TRP A 139 -2.86 -7.16 0.13
N TYR A 140 -3.07 -6.58 -1.06
CA TYR A 140 -3.52 -5.19 -1.17
C TYR A 140 -4.90 -4.97 -0.56
N GLU A 141 -5.81 -5.91 -0.79
CA GLU A 141 -7.14 -5.90 -0.19
C GLU A 141 -7.07 -6.04 1.34
N SER A 142 -6.21 -6.93 1.83
CA SER A 142 -6.02 -7.16 3.27
C SER A 142 -5.54 -5.90 3.97
N ILE A 143 -4.52 -5.24 3.42
CA ILE A 143 -3.96 -4.00 3.98
C ILE A 143 -4.96 -2.86 3.88
N SER A 144 -5.63 -2.69 2.73
CA SER A 144 -6.64 -1.65 2.56
C SER A 144 -7.77 -1.79 3.58
N CYS A 145 -8.32 -3.00 3.75
CA CYS A 145 -9.35 -3.26 4.75
C CYS A 145 -8.86 -2.97 6.17
N LEU A 146 -7.63 -3.39 6.52
CA LEU A 146 -7.06 -3.09 7.85
C LEU A 146 -6.86 -1.59 8.08
N CYS A 147 -6.38 -0.87 7.08
CA CYS A 147 -6.23 0.59 7.18
C CYS A 147 -7.57 1.27 7.44
N ASP A 148 -8.63 0.84 6.75
CA ASP A 148 -9.98 1.38 6.94
C ASP A 148 -10.54 1.04 8.33
N LEU A 149 -10.34 -0.18 8.81
CA LEU A 149 -10.73 -0.60 10.15
C LEU A 149 -9.98 0.17 11.24
N ILE A 150 -8.66 0.39 11.07
CA ILE A 150 -7.85 1.17 12.00
C ILE A 150 -8.30 2.64 12.04
N LYS A 151 -8.65 3.23 10.89
CA LYS A 151 -9.20 4.59 10.81
C LYS A 151 -10.54 4.69 11.55
N SER A 152 -11.41 3.68 11.39
CA SER A 152 -12.72 3.62 12.05
C SER A 152 -12.62 3.32 13.55
N SER A 153 -11.60 2.56 13.96
CA SER A 153 -11.39 2.12 15.35
C SER A 153 -9.94 2.33 15.80
N PRO A 154 -9.48 3.57 15.94
CA PRO A 154 -8.05 3.89 16.14
C PRO A 154 -7.50 3.41 17.50
N LYS A 155 -8.36 3.07 18.46
CA LYS A 155 -7.97 2.56 19.79
C LYS A 155 -7.84 1.03 19.81
N ASP A 156 -8.26 0.32 18.77
CA ASP A 156 -8.20 -1.13 18.71
C ASP A 156 -6.77 -1.62 18.43
N LYS A 157 -6.10 -2.04 19.50
CA LYS A 157 -4.74 -2.57 19.43
C LYS A 157 -4.65 -3.89 18.64
N THR A 158 -5.75 -4.64 18.53
CA THR A 158 -5.76 -5.91 17.81
C THR A 158 -5.60 -5.71 16.32
N LEU A 159 -6.25 -4.69 15.75
CA LEU A 159 -6.13 -4.33 14.33
C LEU A 159 -4.69 -3.92 13.99
N ARG A 160 -4.03 -3.18 14.88
CA ARG A 160 -2.62 -2.81 14.70
C ARG A 160 -1.71 -4.02 14.71
N ARG A 161 -1.91 -4.95 15.67
CA ARG A 161 -1.15 -6.21 15.69
C ARG A 161 -1.37 -7.05 14.44
N MET A 162 -2.59 -7.06 13.89
CA MET A 162 -2.86 -7.75 12.61
C MET A 162 -2.07 -7.12 11.48
N LEU A 163 -1.99 -5.79 11.42
CA LEU A 163 -1.21 -5.07 10.42
C LEU A 163 0.29 -5.38 10.57
N ASP A 164 0.83 -5.32 11.79
CA ASP A 164 2.22 -5.66 12.08
C ASP A 164 2.56 -7.10 11.68
N ASN A 165 1.66 -8.05 11.97
CA ASN A 165 1.84 -9.46 11.60
C ASN A 165 1.84 -9.65 10.08
N LEU A 166 0.95 -8.98 9.35
CA LEU A 166 0.94 -9.03 7.89
C LEU A 166 2.24 -8.45 7.32
N MET A 167 2.70 -7.33 7.85
CA MET A 167 3.97 -6.71 7.44
C MET A 167 5.15 -7.63 7.73
N TRP A 168 5.16 -8.28 8.90
CA TRP A 168 6.21 -9.23 9.26
C TRP A 168 6.24 -10.44 8.32
N GLN A 169 5.08 -11.02 8.00
CA GLN A 169 4.96 -12.14 7.04
C GLN A 169 5.46 -11.75 5.65
N ALA A 170 5.34 -10.50 5.29
CA ALA A 170 5.86 -9.94 4.06
C ALA A 170 7.38 -9.67 4.09
N GLY A 171 8.09 -10.07 5.13
CA GLY A 171 9.53 -9.81 5.29
C GLY A 171 9.86 -8.35 5.64
N LEU A 172 8.87 -7.56 5.97
CA LEU A 172 9.01 -6.16 6.39
C LEU A 172 9.17 -6.11 7.91
N THR A 173 10.27 -6.62 8.42
CA THR A 173 10.56 -6.64 9.85
C THR A 173 10.62 -5.22 10.43
N LEU A 174 9.97 -5.08 11.58
CA LEU A 174 10.31 -4.03 12.53
C LEU A 174 11.66 -4.42 13.10
N ASP A 175 12.71 -3.64 12.84
CA ASP A 175 13.84 -3.66 13.77
C ASP A 175 13.31 -3.15 15.10
N PRO A 176 13.33 -4.00 16.15
CA PRO A 176 12.96 -3.56 17.49
C PRO A 176 14.17 -2.84 18.08
N ASN A 177 14.33 -1.55 17.77
CA ASN A 177 15.18 -0.63 18.51
C ASN A 177 14.39 0.55 18.98
#